data_3e435f3f92e54c44c5ba7cdfa0034878
#
_entry.id   3e435f3f92e54c44c5ba7cdfa0034878
#
_cell.length_a   1.000
_cell.length_b   1.000
_cell.length_c   1.000
_cell.angle_alpha   90.00
_cell.angle_beta   90.00
_cell.angle_gamma   90.00
#
_symmetry.space_group_name_H-M   'P 1'
#
loop_
_entity.id
_entity.type
_entity.pdbx_description
1 polymer ?
#
loop_
_entity_poly.entity_id
_entity_poly.type
_entity_poly.pdbx_seq_one_letter_code
_entity_poly.pdbx_strand_id
1 'polypeptide(L)'
;MNHMDPNLPRAASLADLVDVTGLSRNVRRILEDVLEGREASEADGVALFAAAGRDIAAIVAVADHLRERVNGDRVSFVVNRNINFTNVCYMGCRFCGFAKRSDEEGAEWLSLDQIVGRASEAWSRGATEVCIQGGLHPKMEGTYYRDIVLALKAELPDMHIHAYSPFEIWYGASKRRMSYEDYIADLMECGLGTIPGTAAEILDTDIRKQLTKNKLSAERWVEIIRAAHSVGMKTTATIMYGHIDGPETWAAHICLLR
;
A
#
# COMPACT_ATOMS: atom_id res chain seq x y z
N MET A 1 16.13 9.55 -3.44
CA MET A 1 17.38 9.75 -2.68
C MET A 1 17.01 10.22 -1.29
N ASN A 2 17.07 9.32 -0.30
CA ASN A 2 16.90 9.70 1.10
C ASN A 2 18.14 10.47 1.53
N HIS A 3 18.03 11.79 1.67
CA HIS A 3 19.04 12.58 2.35
C HIS A 3 19.01 12.19 3.83
N MET A 4 19.93 11.33 4.25
CA MET A 4 20.20 11.16 5.67
C MET A 4 20.65 12.52 6.22
N ASP A 5 20.04 12.95 7.34
CA ASP A 5 20.43 14.17 8.04
C ASP A 5 21.91 14.05 8.47
N PRO A 6 22.82 14.95 8.03
CA PRO A 6 24.23 14.89 8.40
C PRO A 6 24.48 15.07 9.90
N ASN A 7 23.48 15.49 10.69
CA ASN A 7 23.55 15.64 12.13
C ASN A 7 23.15 14.39 12.91
N LEU A 8 22.79 13.28 12.22
CA LEU A 8 22.50 12.02 12.91
C LEU A 8 23.75 11.45 13.60
N PRO A 9 23.61 10.89 14.80
CA PRO A 9 24.74 10.28 15.51
C PRO A 9 25.38 9.19 14.63
N ARG A 10 26.73 9.07 14.78
CA ARG A 10 27.52 8.08 14.05
C ARG A 10 26.83 6.71 14.12
N ALA A 11 26.75 6.00 12.98
CA ALA A 11 26.17 4.68 12.97
C ALA A 11 26.83 3.80 14.03
N ALA A 12 26.02 3.19 14.90
CA ALA A 12 26.50 2.20 15.83
C ALA A 12 27.07 1.01 15.05
N SER A 13 28.12 0.39 15.58
CA SER A 13 28.52 -0.92 15.04
C SER A 13 27.52 -1.98 15.43
N LEU A 14 27.47 -3.11 14.72
CA LEU A 14 26.57 -4.22 15.07
C LEU A 14 26.83 -4.71 16.50
N ALA A 15 28.09 -4.72 16.96
CA ALA A 15 28.46 -5.14 18.31
C ALA A 15 28.00 -4.18 19.41
N ASP A 16 27.71 -2.91 19.07
CA ASP A 16 27.12 -1.97 20.02
C ASP A 16 25.62 -2.22 20.25
N LEU A 17 24.97 -2.87 19.28
CA LEU A 17 23.53 -3.12 19.31
C LEU A 17 23.16 -4.51 19.84
N VAL A 18 23.99 -5.53 19.55
CA VAL A 18 23.71 -6.92 19.91
C VAL A 18 24.98 -7.70 20.20
N ASP A 19 24.84 -8.78 20.98
CA ASP A 19 25.88 -9.80 21.07
C ASP A 19 26.00 -10.55 19.73
N VAL A 20 27.12 -10.30 19.04
CA VAL A 20 27.41 -10.89 17.72
C VAL A 20 27.83 -12.36 17.78
N THR A 21 28.02 -12.92 19.00
CA THR A 21 28.43 -14.30 19.19
C THR A 21 27.32 -15.25 18.77
N GLY A 22 27.64 -16.14 17.85
CA GLY A 22 26.69 -17.14 17.36
C GLY A 22 25.70 -16.67 16.31
N LEU A 23 25.85 -15.43 15.80
CA LEU A 23 25.12 -15.02 14.60
C LEU A 23 25.63 -15.79 13.38
N SER A 24 24.74 -16.12 12.46
CA SER A 24 25.14 -16.69 11.19
C SER A 24 26.00 -15.68 10.40
N ARG A 25 27.03 -16.19 9.72
CA ARG A 25 27.99 -15.31 8.98
C ARG A 25 27.28 -14.43 7.96
N ASN A 26 26.28 -14.98 7.30
CA ASN A 26 25.56 -14.25 6.23
C ASN A 26 24.70 -13.12 6.80
N VAL A 27 23.88 -13.38 7.82
CA VAL A 27 23.07 -12.36 8.47
C VAL A 27 23.95 -11.27 9.08
N ARG A 28 25.04 -11.66 9.78
CA ARG A 28 25.99 -10.71 10.33
C ARG A 28 26.52 -9.74 9.26
N ARG A 29 27.03 -10.28 8.12
CA ARG A 29 27.52 -9.46 7.00
C ARG A 29 26.44 -8.49 6.50
N ILE A 30 25.23 -8.98 6.28
CA ILE A 30 24.11 -8.15 5.77
C ILE A 30 23.81 -6.99 6.73
N LEU A 31 23.75 -7.26 8.04
CA LEU A 31 23.46 -6.24 9.03
C LEU A 31 24.60 -5.21 9.16
N GLU A 32 25.86 -5.64 9.09
CA GLU A 32 27.02 -4.74 9.04
C GLU A 32 26.96 -3.85 7.80
N ASP A 33 26.67 -4.44 6.61
CA ASP A 33 26.53 -3.71 5.35
C ASP A 33 25.42 -2.64 5.40
N VAL A 34 24.28 -2.99 5.97
CA VAL A 34 23.14 -2.07 6.11
C VAL A 34 23.42 -0.94 7.09
N LEU A 35 24.12 -1.20 8.19
CA LEU A 35 24.54 -0.16 9.14
C LEU A 35 25.54 0.82 8.51
N GLU A 36 26.35 0.37 7.55
CA GLU A 36 27.23 1.22 6.75
C GLU A 36 26.51 1.98 5.62
N GLY A 37 25.19 1.80 5.48
CA GLY A 37 24.35 2.50 4.50
C GLY A 37 24.24 1.79 3.15
N ARG A 38 24.70 0.54 3.04
CA ARG A 38 24.47 -0.28 1.83
C ARG A 38 23.04 -0.81 1.83
N GLU A 39 22.41 -0.79 0.69
CA GLU A 39 21.08 -1.38 0.51
C GLU A 39 21.16 -2.90 0.46
N ALA A 40 20.23 -3.57 1.16
CA ALA A 40 20.07 -5.01 1.08
C ALA A 40 19.55 -5.41 -0.32
N SER A 41 20.17 -6.38 -0.95
CA SER A 41 19.74 -6.97 -2.22
C SER A 41 18.54 -7.93 -2.00
N GLU A 42 17.92 -8.38 -3.09
CA GLU A 42 16.91 -9.46 -3.01
C GLU A 42 17.48 -10.74 -2.36
N ALA A 43 18.71 -11.12 -2.71
CA ALA A 43 19.37 -12.28 -2.10
C ALA A 43 19.61 -12.08 -0.60
N ASP A 44 19.95 -10.87 -0.15
CA ASP A 44 20.05 -10.55 1.26
C ASP A 44 18.65 -10.61 1.93
N GLY A 45 17.60 -10.13 1.27
CA GLY A 45 16.23 -10.23 1.73
C GLY A 45 15.80 -11.70 1.95
N VAL A 46 16.08 -12.58 1.00
CA VAL A 46 15.83 -14.03 1.13
C VAL A 46 16.56 -14.61 2.35
N ALA A 47 17.83 -14.24 2.54
CA ALA A 47 18.60 -14.71 3.70
C ALA A 47 18.03 -14.20 5.04
N LEU A 48 17.57 -12.95 5.08
CA LEU A 48 16.93 -12.38 6.28
C LEU A 48 15.57 -13.04 6.58
N PHE A 49 14.78 -13.38 5.57
CA PHE A 49 13.52 -14.14 5.75
C PHE A 49 13.74 -15.57 6.23
N ALA A 50 14.89 -16.18 5.91
CA ALA A 50 15.27 -17.51 6.38
C ALA A 50 15.91 -17.48 7.79
N ALA A 51 16.11 -16.32 8.40
CA ALA A 51 16.77 -16.19 9.70
C ALA A 51 15.97 -16.85 10.82
N ALA A 52 16.67 -17.36 11.81
CA ALA A 52 16.09 -18.02 12.99
C ALA A 52 16.85 -17.68 14.28
N GLY A 53 16.24 -17.88 15.42
CA GLY A 53 16.88 -17.77 16.71
C GLY A 53 17.51 -16.38 16.96
N ARG A 54 18.81 -16.35 17.26
CA ARG A 54 19.53 -15.09 17.57
C ARG A 54 19.61 -14.12 16.38
N ASP A 55 19.62 -14.63 15.15
CA ASP A 55 19.64 -13.80 13.96
C ASP A 55 18.40 -12.90 13.88
N ILE A 56 17.22 -13.39 14.27
CA ILE A 56 15.99 -12.58 14.31
C ILE A 56 16.15 -11.41 15.29
N ALA A 57 16.66 -11.67 16.47
CA ALA A 57 16.86 -10.62 17.47
C ALA A 57 17.85 -9.53 16.97
N ALA A 58 18.90 -9.93 16.26
CA ALA A 58 19.83 -8.99 15.66
C ALA A 58 19.20 -8.16 14.53
N ILE A 59 18.38 -8.79 13.67
CA ILE A 59 17.62 -8.08 12.62
C ILE A 59 16.70 -7.03 13.24
N VAL A 60 15.96 -7.41 14.30
CA VAL A 60 15.05 -6.49 15.00
C VAL A 60 15.81 -5.31 15.59
N ALA A 61 16.94 -5.56 16.28
CA ALA A 61 17.72 -4.49 16.90
C ALA A 61 18.30 -3.50 15.87
N VAL A 62 18.80 -4.01 14.74
CA VAL A 62 19.28 -3.14 13.64
C VAL A 62 18.15 -2.37 13.01
N ALA A 63 17.01 -3.01 12.75
CA ALA A 63 15.82 -2.34 12.17
C ALA A 63 15.32 -1.23 13.12
N ASP A 64 15.26 -1.48 14.42
CA ASP A 64 14.85 -0.48 15.40
C ASP A 64 15.84 0.69 15.49
N HIS A 65 17.15 0.41 15.49
CA HIS A 65 18.17 1.45 15.44
C HIS A 65 18.04 2.34 14.18
N LEU A 66 17.78 1.74 13.03
CA LEU A 66 17.57 2.50 11.79
C LEU A 66 16.27 3.33 11.83
N ARG A 67 15.19 2.78 12.40
CA ARG A 67 13.95 3.49 12.65
C ARG A 67 14.20 4.71 13.55
N GLU A 68 14.88 4.51 14.68
CA GLU A 68 15.20 5.58 15.62
C GLU A 68 15.99 6.70 14.95
N ARG A 69 17.00 6.37 14.14
CA ARG A 69 17.79 7.35 13.38
C ARG A 69 16.99 8.18 12.39
N VAL A 70 15.92 7.63 11.81
CA VAL A 70 15.08 8.31 10.80
C VAL A 70 13.94 9.08 11.45
N ASN A 71 13.27 8.50 12.43
CA ASN A 71 12.01 9.01 12.98
C ASN A 71 12.12 9.45 14.46
N GLY A 72 13.21 9.13 15.15
CA GLY A 72 13.29 9.27 16.60
C GLY A 72 12.22 8.40 17.28
N ASP A 73 11.81 8.77 18.48
CA ASP A 73 10.75 8.06 19.23
C ASP A 73 9.34 8.53 18.89
N ARG A 74 9.18 9.23 17.76
CA ARG A 74 7.87 9.73 17.34
C ARG A 74 7.04 8.61 16.74
N VAL A 75 5.85 8.40 17.26
CA VAL A 75 4.82 7.52 16.71
C VAL A 75 3.68 8.39 16.16
N SER A 76 3.33 8.20 14.90
CA SER A 76 2.17 8.83 14.28
C SER A 76 1.07 7.81 14.01
N PHE A 77 -0.17 8.24 14.08
CA PHE A 77 -1.33 7.45 13.73
C PHE A 77 -2.39 8.33 13.08
N VAL A 78 -3.31 7.72 12.34
CA VAL A 78 -4.47 8.38 11.76
C VAL A 78 -5.74 7.75 12.29
N VAL A 79 -6.73 8.60 12.64
CA VAL A 79 -8.07 8.13 12.95
C VAL A 79 -8.87 8.16 11.66
N ASN A 80 -9.16 6.98 11.12
CA ASN A 80 -9.86 6.86 9.84
C ASN A 80 -11.13 6.02 9.92
N ARG A 81 -11.95 6.13 8.88
CA ARG A 81 -13.09 5.25 8.62
C ARG A 81 -12.92 4.61 7.24
N ASN A 82 -12.94 3.28 7.21
CA ASN A 82 -13.05 2.56 5.93
C ASN A 82 -14.50 2.61 5.42
N ILE A 83 -14.69 3.02 4.15
CA ILE A 83 -15.98 3.08 3.48
C ILE A 83 -15.87 2.30 2.17
N ASN A 84 -16.44 1.10 2.15
CA ASN A 84 -16.57 0.34 0.93
C ASN A 84 -17.86 0.73 0.23
N PHE A 85 -17.76 1.46 -0.89
CA PHE A 85 -18.94 1.98 -1.60
C PHE A 85 -19.74 0.91 -2.35
N THR A 86 -19.11 -0.23 -2.68
CA THR A 86 -19.79 -1.41 -3.22
C THR A 86 -18.98 -2.67 -2.96
N ASN A 87 -19.66 -3.77 -2.66
CA ASN A 87 -19.07 -5.10 -2.62
C ASN A 87 -19.29 -5.88 -3.92
N VAL A 88 -20.03 -5.32 -4.89
CA VAL A 88 -20.22 -5.96 -6.18
C VAL A 88 -18.93 -5.88 -7.01
N CYS A 89 -18.39 -7.05 -7.37
CA CYS A 89 -17.15 -7.13 -8.11
C CYS A 89 -17.15 -8.32 -9.08
N TYR A 90 -16.78 -8.09 -10.34
CA TYR A 90 -16.75 -9.13 -11.35
C TYR A 90 -15.40 -9.86 -11.49
N MET A 91 -14.40 -9.48 -10.68
CA MET A 91 -13.01 -9.97 -10.82
C MET A 91 -12.77 -11.40 -10.34
N GLY A 92 -13.47 -11.86 -9.30
CA GLY A 92 -13.38 -13.23 -8.79
C GLY A 92 -12.01 -13.61 -8.22
N CYS A 93 -11.41 -12.73 -7.42
CA CYS A 93 -10.18 -13.02 -6.69
C CYS A 93 -10.43 -14.14 -5.67
N ARG A 94 -9.59 -15.18 -5.66
CA ARG A 94 -9.79 -16.39 -4.83
C ARG A 94 -9.68 -16.14 -3.32
N PHE A 95 -8.97 -15.09 -2.92
CA PHE A 95 -8.76 -14.72 -1.52
C PHE A 95 -9.77 -13.67 -1.01
N CYS A 96 -10.61 -13.11 -1.90
CA CYS A 96 -11.52 -12.03 -1.54
C CYS A 96 -12.86 -12.58 -1.00
N GLY A 97 -13.04 -12.54 0.31
CA GLY A 97 -14.32 -12.86 0.95
C GLY A 97 -15.35 -11.73 0.92
N PHE A 98 -14.97 -10.57 0.41
CA PHE A 98 -15.83 -9.37 0.37
C PHE A 98 -16.70 -9.30 -0.89
N ALA A 99 -16.21 -9.81 -2.02
CA ALA A 99 -16.85 -9.66 -3.33
C ALA A 99 -18.15 -10.44 -3.41
N LYS A 100 -19.19 -9.78 -3.94
CA LYS A 100 -20.50 -10.33 -4.28
C LYS A 100 -20.76 -10.19 -5.78
N ARG A 101 -21.63 -11.03 -6.32
CA ARG A 101 -22.26 -10.77 -7.61
C ARG A 101 -23.46 -9.86 -7.42
N SER A 102 -23.88 -9.15 -8.45
CA SER A 102 -24.95 -8.15 -8.35
C SER A 102 -26.33 -8.74 -8.01
N ASP A 103 -26.50 -10.03 -8.16
CA ASP A 103 -27.72 -10.80 -7.87
C ASP A 103 -27.63 -11.63 -6.57
N GLU A 104 -26.51 -11.56 -5.86
CA GLU A 104 -26.32 -12.27 -4.59
C GLU A 104 -26.95 -11.48 -3.42
N GLU A 105 -27.46 -12.23 -2.44
CA GLU A 105 -27.93 -11.64 -1.18
C GLU A 105 -26.81 -10.90 -0.47
N GLY A 106 -27.11 -9.66 -0.04
CA GLY A 106 -26.14 -8.77 0.58
C GLY A 106 -25.24 -8.03 -0.43
N ALA A 107 -25.55 -8.07 -1.73
CA ALA A 107 -24.93 -7.18 -2.70
C ALA A 107 -25.31 -5.73 -2.38
N GLU A 108 -24.33 -4.84 -2.27
CA GLU A 108 -24.51 -3.44 -1.86
C GLU A 108 -23.83 -2.49 -2.85
N TRP A 109 -24.49 -1.39 -3.14
CA TRP A 109 -23.92 -0.24 -3.84
C TRP A 109 -24.47 1.03 -3.22
N LEU A 110 -23.61 1.76 -2.51
CA LEU A 110 -24.00 2.95 -1.75
C LEU A 110 -24.28 4.12 -2.68
N SER A 111 -25.29 4.92 -2.33
CA SER A 111 -25.48 6.24 -2.93
C SER A 111 -24.43 7.22 -2.40
N LEU A 112 -24.24 8.35 -3.10
CA LEU A 112 -23.35 9.42 -2.64
C LEU A 112 -23.76 9.92 -1.25
N ASP A 113 -25.05 10.09 -1.00
CA ASP A 113 -25.55 10.53 0.32
C ASP A 113 -25.21 9.53 1.44
N GLN A 114 -25.26 8.23 1.15
CA GLN A 114 -24.86 7.21 2.14
C GLN A 114 -23.34 7.23 2.41
N ILE A 115 -22.52 7.47 1.39
CA ILE A 115 -21.06 7.61 1.54
C ILE A 115 -20.75 8.85 2.35
N VAL A 116 -21.32 10.00 2.00
CA VAL A 116 -21.15 11.27 2.73
C VAL A 116 -21.65 11.13 4.17
N GLY A 117 -22.81 10.52 4.39
CA GLY A 117 -23.35 10.31 5.74
C GLY A 117 -22.41 9.47 6.62
N ARG A 118 -21.82 8.38 6.08
CA ARG A 118 -20.82 7.58 6.78
C ARG A 118 -19.53 8.36 7.09
N ALA A 119 -19.11 9.23 6.19
CA ALA A 119 -17.95 10.09 6.40
C ALA A 119 -18.22 11.17 7.46
N SER A 120 -19.39 11.80 7.43
CA SER A 120 -19.81 12.83 8.41
C SER A 120 -19.96 12.24 9.81
N GLU A 121 -20.50 11.02 9.92
CA GLU A 121 -20.50 10.28 11.19
C GLU A 121 -19.08 10.08 11.72
N ALA A 122 -18.16 9.64 10.87
CA ALA A 122 -16.77 9.42 11.25
C ALA A 122 -16.08 10.73 11.68
N TRP A 123 -16.30 11.82 10.94
CA TRP A 123 -15.79 13.15 11.26
C TRP A 123 -16.25 13.62 12.63
N SER A 124 -17.54 13.47 12.92
CA SER A 124 -18.11 13.84 14.23
C SER A 124 -17.52 13.04 15.41
N ARG A 125 -16.90 11.89 15.12
CA ARG A 125 -16.20 11.02 16.08
C ARG A 125 -14.68 11.22 16.09
N GLY A 126 -14.17 12.24 15.39
CA GLY A 126 -12.77 12.62 15.37
C GLY A 126 -11.91 11.94 14.27
N ALA A 127 -12.52 11.29 13.30
CA ALA A 127 -11.77 10.80 12.14
C ALA A 127 -11.31 12.00 11.28
N THR A 128 -10.05 11.97 10.85
CA THR A 128 -9.46 12.99 9.96
C THR A 128 -9.27 12.47 8.55
N GLU A 129 -9.52 11.16 8.35
CA GLU A 129 -9.35 10.49 7.07
C GLU A 129 -10.50 9.51 6.82
N VAL A 130 -10.88 9.37 5.55
CA VAL A 130 -11.66 8.23 5.07
C VAL A 130 -10.82 7.41 4.09
N CYS A 131 -10.83 6.08 4.28
CA CYS A 131 -10.25 5.15 3.33
C CYS A 131 -11.38 4.58 2.45
N ILE A 132 -11.39 4.92 1.14
CA ILE A 132 -12.49 4.58 0.23
C ILE A 132 -12.01 3.62 -0.84
N GLN A 133 -12.58 2.43 -0.84
CA GLN A 133 -12.34 1.40 -1.83
C GLN A 133 -13.64 0.62 -2.09
N GLY A 134 -13.71 -0.08 -3.21
CA GLY A 134 -14.87 -0.92 -3.51
C GLY A 134 -14.59 -1.99 -4.54
N GLY A 135 -15.59 -2.81 -4.78
CA GLY A 135 -15.60 -3.75 -5.90
C GLY A 135 -15.64 -3.01 -7.24
N LEU A 136 -15.17 -3.67 -8.30
CA LEU A 136 -15.35 -3.16 -9.66
C LEU A 136 -16.74 -3.57 -10.16
N HIS A 137 -17.70 -2.67 -9.99
CA HIS A 137 -19.08 -2.91 -10.40
C HIS A 137 -19.21 -2.76 -11.92
N PRO A 138 -19.75 -3.74 -12.66
CA PRO A 138 -19.75 -3.71 -14.14
C PRO A 138 -20.55 -2.52 -14.74
N LYS A 139 -21.54 -2.02 -14.02
CA LYS A 139 -22.37 -0.88 -14.46
C LYS A 139 -21.87 0.48 -13.97
N MET A 140 -20.77 0.51 -13.20
CA MET A 140 -20.23 1.76 -12.66
C MET A 140 -19.62 2.60 -13.78
N GLU A 141 -20.00 3.89 -13.82
CA GLU A 141 -19.46 4.85 -14.78
C GLU A 141 -18.08 5.35 -14.37
N GLY A 142 -17.29 5.81 -15.31
CA GLY A 142 -15.94 6.31 -15.06
C GLY A 142 -15.88 7.61 -14.25
N THR A 143 -16.99 8.35 -14.14
CA THR A 143 -17.12 9.57 -13.32
C THR A 143 -17.38 9.27 -11.85
N TYR A 144 -17.88 8.09 -11.51
CA TYR A 144 -18.36 7.77 -10.16
C TYR A 144 -17.31 8.00 -9.08
N TYR A 145 -16.05 7.64 -9.33
CA TYR A 145 -14.95 7.91 -8.39
C TYR A 145 -14.74 9.40 -8.13
N ARG A 146 -14.83 10.20 -9.19
CA ARG A 146 -14.76 11.66 -9.12
C ARG A 146 -15.94 12.24 -8.34
N ASP A 147 -17.14 11.74 -8.61
CA ASP A 147 -18.38 12.19 -7.97
C ASP A 147 -18.36 11.95 -6.46
N ILE A 148 -17.80 10.80 -6.01
CA ILE A 148 -17.57 10.53 -4.57
C ILE A 148 -16.63 11.57 -3.95
N VAL A 149 -15.48 11.86 -4.59
CA VAL A 149 -14.51 12.83 -4.06
C VAL A 149 -15.14 14.21 -3.95
N LEU A 150 -15.84 14.67 -4.99
CA LEU A 150 -16.51 15.96 -5.00
C LEU A 150 -17.60 16.06 -3.93
N ALA A 151 -18.43 15.03 -3.78
CA ALA A 151 -19.48 15.01 -2.76
C ALA A 151 -18.89 15.08 -1.34
N LEU A 152 -17.83 14.33 -1.09
CA LEU A 152 -17.15 14.38 0.20
C LEU A 152 -16.50 15.73 0.48
N LYS A 153 -15.83 16.32 -0.50
CA LYS A 153 -15.16 17.62 -0.33
C LYS A 153 -16.15 18.78 -0.21
N ALA A 154 -17.34 18.67 -0.80
CA ALA A 154 -18.40 19.66 -0.62
C ALA A 154 -18.91 19.71 0.83
N GLU A 155 -19.04 18.56 1.50
CA GLU A 155 -19.54 18.45 2.88
C GLU A 155 -18.41 18.54 3.92
N LEU A 156 -17.26 17.94 3.62
CA LEU A 156 -16.12 17.78 4.55
C LEU A 156 -14.83 18.23 3.88
N PRO A 157 -14.62 19.56 3.68
CA PRO A 157 -13.47 20.07 2.91
C PRO A 157 -12.12 19.68 3.51
N ASP A 158 -12.02 19.54 4.84
CA ASP A 158 -10.79 19.22 5.56
C ASP A 158 -10.55 17.71 5.72
N MET A 159 -11.53 16.86 5.40
CA MET A 159 -11.36 15.41 5.46
C MET A 159 -10.31 14.95 4.45
N HIS A 160 -9.27 14.24 4.92
CA HIS A 160 -8.34 13.58 4.00
C HIS A 160 -9.02 12.38 3.32
N ILE A 161 -8.89 12.30 2.00
CA ILE A 161 -9.43 11.20 1.21
C ILE A 161 -8.29 10.31 0.74
N HIS A 162 -8.16 9.14 1.34
CA HIS A 162 -7.27 8.05 0.94
C HIS A 162 -8.08 7.06 0.13
N ALA A 163 -7.98 7.11 -1.21
CA ALA A 163 -8.93 6.36 -2.02
C ALA A 163 -8.33 5.80 -3.30
N TYR A 164 -8.97 4.74 -3.74
CA TYR A 164 -8.86 4.04 -5.02
C TYR A 164 -7.52 3.34 -5.22
N SER A 165 -7.58 2.02 -5.14
CA SER A 165 -6.44 1.17 -5.48
C SER A 165 -5.99 1.40 -6.93
N PRO A 166 -4.75 1.04 -7.31
CA PRO A 166 -4.33 1.05 -8.71
C PRO A 166 -5.28 0.30 -9.64
N PHE A 167 -6.01 -0.69 -9.14
CA PHE A 167 -7.00 -1.40 -9.94
C PHE A 167 -8.26 -0.56 -10.22
N GLU A 168 -8.69 0.24 -9.26
CA GLU A 168 -9.80 1.20 -9.43
C GLU A 168 -9.38 2.37 -10.33
N ILE A 169 -8.13 2.84 -10.20
CA ILE A 169 -7.55 3.85 -11.12
C ILE A 169 -7.53 3.31 -12.55
N TRP A 170 -7.05 2.08 -12.77
CA TRP A 170 -7.12 1.44 -14.08
C TRP A 170 -8.55 1.39 -14.63
N TYR A 171 -9.51 1.00 -13.79
CA TYR A 171 -10.91 0.88 -14.20
C TYR A 171 -11.50 2.24 -14.59
N GLY A 172 -11.34 3.25 -13.74
CA GLY A 172 -11.85 4.59 -13.99
C GLY A 172 -11.22 5.25 -15.22
N ALA A 173 -9.89 5.20 -15.34
CA ALA A 173 -9.14 5.73 -16.50
C ALA A 173 -9.57 5.05 -17.80
N SER A 174 -9.74 3.71 -17.79
CA SER A 174 -10.20 2.94 -18.95
C SER A 174 -11.62 3.36 -19.38
N LYS A 175 -12.54 3.55 -18.43
CA LYS A 175 -13.91 4.00 -18.69
C LYS A 175 -13.96 5.43 -19.25
N ARG A 176 -13.07 6.29 -18.80
CA ARG A 176 -12.96 7.69 -19.22
C ARG A 176 -12.10 7.86 -20.49
N ARG A 177 -11.39 6.81 -20.93
CA ARG A 177 -10.42 6.85 -22.04
C ARG A 177 -9.34 7.90 -21.81
N MET A 178 -8.83 8.00 -20.58
CA MET A 178 -7.77 8.91 -20.15
C MET A 178 -6.47 8.13 -19.91
N SER A 179 -5.33 8.83 -19.96
CA SER A 179 -4.09 8.30 -19.39
C SER A 179 -4.21 8.16 -17.86
N TYR A 180 -3.34 7.40 -17.22
CA TYR A 180 -3.35 7.30 -15.76
C TYR A 180 -2.99 8.63 -15.12
N GLU A 181 -2.03 9.35 -15.69
CA GLU A 181 -1.58 10.66 -15.26
C GLU A 181 -2.74 11.67 -15.28
N ASP A 182 -3.43 11.79 -16.41
CA ASP A 182 -4.55 12.73 -16.56
C ASP A 182 -5.72 12.37 -15.62
N TYR A 183 -6.02 11.07 -15.48
CA TYR A 183 -7.10 10.63 -14.62
C TYR A 183 -6.80 10.87 -13.13
N ILE A 184 -5.57 10.62 -12.69
CA ILE A 184 -5.13 10.88 -11.32
C ILE A 184 -5.09 12.39 -11.07
N ALA A 185 -4.60 13.18 -12.02
CA ALA A 185 -4.60 14.65 -11.91
C ALA A 185 -6.04 15.22 -11.77
N ASP A 186 -7.01 14.73 -12.57
CA ASP A 186 -8.43 15.11 -12.44
C ASP A 186 -8.98 14.76 -11.03
N LEU A 187 -8.64 13.59 -10.48
CA LEU A 187 -9.03 13.23 -9.13
C LEU A 187 -8.37 14.10 -8.04
N MET A 188 -7.10 14.49 -8.24
CA MET A 188 -6.39 15.42 -7.35
C MET A 188 -7.04 16.80 -7.34
N GLU A 189 -7.40 17.31 -8.49
CA GLU A 189 -8.14 18.59 -8.62
C GLU A 189 -9.49 18.54 -7.89
N CYS A 190 -10.13 17.38 -7.84
CA CYS A 190 -11.36 17.19 -7.06
C CYS A 190 -11.11 17.08 -5.55
N GLY A 191 -9.85 16.87 -5.11
CA GLY A 191 -9.47 16.77 -3.69
C GLY A 191 -9.07 15.39 -3.20
N LEU A 192 -8.75 14.43 -4.10
CA LEU A 192 -8.13 13.16 -3.71
C LEU A 192 -6.77 13.44 -3.04
N GLY A 193 -6.55 12.92 -1.84
CA GLY A 193 -5.37 13.17 -1.04
C GLY A 193 -4.22 12.20 -1.29
N THR A 194 -4.51 10.89 -1.22
CA THR A 194 -3.52 9.81 -1.41
C THR A 194 -4.18 8.57 -2.00
N ILE A 195 -3.37 7.71 -2.63
CA ILE A 195 -3.82 6.44 -3.23
C ILE A 195 -3.32 5.25 -2.38
N PRO A 196 -4.22 4.35 -1.92
CA PRO A 196 -3.82 3.11 -1.28
C PRO A 196 -3.16 2.17 -2.28
N GLY A 197 -1.97 1.66 -1.95
CA GLY A 197 -1.26 0.66 -2.75
C GLY A 197 -1.80 -0.75 -2.60
N THR A 198 -3.08 -0.90 -2.35
CA THR A 198 -3.78 -2.17 -2.33
C THR A 198 -3.85 -2.78 -3.73
N ALA A 199 -4.40 -3.96 -3.85
CA ALA A 199 -4.37 -4.73 -5.10
C ALA A 199 -2.94 -5.13 -5.54
N ALA A 200 -1.89 -4.81 -4.77
CA ALA A 200 -0.54 -5.30 -4.98
C ALA A 200 -0.47 -6.81 -4.71
N GLU A 201 -1.04 -7.28 -3.62
CA GLU A 201 -0.92 -8.62 -3.03
C GLU A 201 0.52 -9.08 -3.00
N ILE A 202 0.99 -9.70 -4.08
CA ILE A 202 2.38 -9.97 -4.38
C ILE A 202 2.67 -9.50 -5.81
N LEU A 203 3.75 -8.76 -6.02
CA LEU A 203 4.12 -8.20 -7.33
C LEU A 203 4.96 -9.19 -8.16
N ASP A 204 4.45 -10.40 -8.24
CA ASP A 204 4.92 -11.47 -9.11
C ASP A 204 3.76 -11.90 -10.01
N THR A 205 3.92 -11.71 -11.33
CA THR A 205 2.85 -11.91 -12.29
C THR A 205 2.38 -13.37 -12.38
N ASP A 206 3.24 -14.35 -12.16
CA ASP A 206 2.86 -15.76 -12.25
C ASP A 206 2.11 -16.23 -11.01
N ILE A 207 2.50 -15.77 -9.83
CA ILE A 207 1.73 -15.96 -8.59
C ILE A 207 0.38 -15.25 -8.71
N ARG A 208 0.35 -14.01 -9.20
CA ARG A 208 -0.89 -13.24 -9.38
C ARG A 208 -1.90 -13.96 -10.27
N LYS A 209 -1.48 -14.61 -11.36
CA LYS A 209 -2.35 -15.41 -12.25
C LYS A 209 -3.01 -16.59 -11.52
N GLN A 210 -2.37 -17.14 -10.50
CA GLN A 210 -2.93 -18.22 -9.68
C GLN A 210 -3.94 -17.71 -8.65
N LEU A 211 -3.70 -16.52 -8.08
CA LEU A 211 -4.60 -15.88 -7.11
C LEU A 211 -5.85 -15.29 -7.75
N THR A 212 -5.74 -14.78 -8.98
CA THR A 212 -6.81 -14.08 -9.67
C THR A 212 -6.60 -14.09 -11.18
N LYS A 213 -7.66 -14.48 -11.93
CA LYS A 213 -7.55 -14.61 -13.39
C LYS A 213 -7.51 -13.27 -14.13
N ASN A 214 -8.14 -12.23 -13.61
CA ASN A 214 -8.46 -11.02 -14.34
C ASN A 214 -7.92 -9.73 -13.69
N LYS A 215 -7.12 -9.85 -12.62
CA LYS A 215 -6.55 -8.69 -11.95
C LYS A 215 -5.34 -8.13 -12.70
N LEU A 216 -4.96 -6.89 -12.45
CA LEU A 216 -3.77 -6.28 -13.05
C LEU A 216 -2.52 -7.15 -12.88
N SER A 217 -1.67 -7.20 -13.91
CA SER A 217 -0.32 -7.73 -13.77
C SER A 217 0.52 -6.86 -12.83
N ALA A 218 1.64 -7.39 -12.36
CA ALA A 218 2.57 -6.63 -11.52
C ALA A 218 3.08 -5.38 -12.26
N GLU A 219 3.43 -5.51 -13.55
CA GLU A 219 3.92 -4.43 -14.38
C GLU A 219 2.89 -3.30 -14.53
N ARG A 220 1.61 -3.66 -14.71
CA ARG A 220 0.52 -2.67 -14.83
C ARG A 220 0.28 -1.95 -13.52
N TRP A 221 0.39 -2.66 -12.39
CA TRP A 221 0.29 -2.04 -11.06
C TRP A 221 1.41 -1.00 -10.88
N VAL A 222 2.65 -1.37 -11.20
CA VAL A 222 3.81 -0.48 -11.11
C VAL A 222 3.68 0.72 -12.04
N GLU A 223 3.19 0.52 -13.28
CA GLU A 223 2.92 1.61 -14.23
C GLU A 223 1.99 2.67 -13.63
N ILE A 224 0.89 2.23 -12.99
CA ILE A 224 -0.08 3.14 -12.38
C ILE A 224 0.53 3.89 -11.18
N ILE A 225 1.31 3.21 -10.33
CA ILE A 225 1.98 3.87 -9.21
C ILE A 225 3.01 4.90 -9.70
N ARG A 226 3.76 4.58 -10.76
CA ARG A 226 4.70 5.54 -11.38
C ARG A 226 3.97 6.75 -11.97
N ALA A 227 2.85 6.52 -12.64
CA ALA A 227 1.99 7.60 -13.12
C ALA A 227 1.49 8.49 -11.96
N ALA A 228 1.07 7.88 -10.83
CA ALA A 228 0.69 8.64 -9.65
C ALA A 228 1.84 9.51 -9.12
N HIS A 229 3.04 8.93 -8.98
CA HIS A 229 4.21 9.67 -8.51
C HIS A 229 4.64 10.78 -9.48
N SER A 230 4.50 10.59 -10.80
CA SER A 230 4.88 11.59 -11.80
C SER A 230 4.03 12.86 -11.74
N VAL A 231 2.79 12.76 -11.27
CA VAL A 231 1.89 13.91 -11.05
C VAL A 231 1.91 14.41 -9.59
N GLY A 232 2.82 13.88 -8.75
CA GLY A 232 2.99 14.29 -7.35
C GLY A 232 2.03 13.66 -6.35
N MET A 233 1.20 12.68 -6.78
CA MET A 233 0.33 11.91 -5.88
C MET A 233 1.15 10.99 -5.00
N LYS A 234 0.89 10.98 -3.70
CA LYS A 234 1.49 10.04 -2.75
C LYS A 234 0.69 8.75 -2.68
N THR A 235 1.40 7.63 -2.53
CA THR A 235 0.80 6.31 -2.46
C THR A 235 1.32 5.53 -1.26
N THR A 236 0.58 4.51 -0.84
CA THR A 236 1.07 3.47 0.06
C THR A 236 1.37 2.18 -0.71
N ALA A 237 1.88 1.17 -0.03
CA ALA A 237 2.08 -0.16 -0.59
C ALA A 237 1.67 -1.23 0.41
N THR A 238 1.21 -2.37 -0.09
CA THR A 238 0.79 -3.52 0.71
C THR A 238 1.39 -4.80 0.16
N ILE A 239 1.60 -5.77 1.03
CA ILE A 239 1.92 -7.14 0.68
C ILE A 239 0.90 -8.08 1.33
N MET A 240 0.41 -9.06 0.58
CA MET A 240 -0.31 -10.22 1.10
C MET A 240 0.61 -11.43 0.94
N TYR A 241 0.99 -12.05 2.04
CA TYR A 241 1.98 -13.11 2.06
C TYR A 241 1.49 -14.35 2.81
N GLY A 242 2.18 -15.49 2.61
CA GLY A 242 1.91 -16.74 3.32
C GLY A 242 0.84 -17.60 2.64
N HIS A 243 0.62 -17.45 1.34
CA HIS A 243 -0.30 -18.27 0.54
C HIS A 243 0.45 -19.31 -0.33
N ILE A 244 0.80 -18.97 -1.56
CA ILE A 244 1.57 -19.80 -2.52
C ILE A 244 2.92 -19.18 -2.88
N ASP A 245 3.31 -18.18 -2.14
CA ASP A 245 4.51 -17.36 -2.25
C ASP A 245 5.61 -17.87 -1.31
N GLY A 246 6.77 -17.22 -1.37
CA GLY A 246 7.90 -17.57 -0.52
C GLY A 246 8.90 -16.43 -0.37
N PRO A 247 10.01 -16.66 0.37
CA PRO A 247 11.00 -15.63 0.67
C PRO A 247 11.54 -14.90 -0.57
N GLU A 248 11.70 -15.60 -1.68
CA GLU A 248 12.19 -15.04 -2.94
C GLU A 248 11.22 -13.98 -3.49
N THR A 249 9.94 -14.29 -3.50
CA THR A 249 8.92 -13.36 -3.99
C THR A 249 8.65 -12.23 -3.01
N TRP A 250 8.78 -12.45 -1.71
CA TRP A 250 8.68 -11.39 -0.69
C TRP A 250 9.84 -10.40 -0.82
N ALA A 251 11.07 -10.89 -0.96
CA ALA A 251 12.24 -10.06 -1.14
C ALA A 251 12.15 -9.25 -2.44
N ALA A 252 11.80 -9.88 -3.55
CA ALA A 252 11.59 -9.21 -4.84
C ALA A 252 10.50 -8.13 -4.75
N HIS A 253 9.36 -8.42 -4.09
CA HIS A 253 8.28 -7.46 -3.88
C HIS A 253 8.75 -6.23 -3.10
N ILE A 254 9.43 -6.43 -1.96
CA ILE A 254 9.94 -5.32 -1.13
C ILE A 254 10.98 -4.50 -1.88
N CYS A 255 11.92 -5.15 -2.59
CA CYS A 255 12.92 -4.45 -3.38
C CYS A 255 12.32 -3.65 -4.55
N LEU A 256 11.25 -4.16 -5.17
CA LEU A 256 10.53 -3.44 -6.23
C LEU A 256 9.82 -2.19 -5.71
N LEU A 257 9.30 -2.22 -4.47
CA LEU A 257 8.61 -1.09 -3.84
C LEU A 257 9.57 0.00 -3.36
N ARG A 258 10.77 -0.36 -3.01
CA ARG A 258 11.84 0.57 -2.63
C ARG A 258 12.35 1.37 -3.83
#